data_73d5fa99d8d1788c7b0600a0a0b5a51b
#
_entry.id   73d5fa99d8d1788c7b0600a0a0b5a51b
#
_cell.length_a   1.000
_cell.length_b   1.000
_cell.length_c   1.000
_cell.angle_alpha   90.00
_cell.angle_beta   90.00
_cell.angle_gamma   90.00
#
_symmetry.space_group_name_H-M   'P 1'
#
loop_
_entity.id
_entity.type
_entity.pdbx_description
1 polymer ?
#
loop_
_entity_poly.entity_id
_entity_poly.type
_entity_poly.pdbx_seq_one_letter_code
_entity_poly.pdbx_strand_id
1 'polypeptide(L)'
;MTSCPITEQINKDALEPLLQHYGISTTWIDVVDNAWIALWFALHTANTAGPNNKFIHFDRRELSGAESFGYIILIRTDASDKRSKKKGFILGIKTETVDLREATPSVFLRPHAQHGLLFRECGVGQRETGQASRKPDYSSHICGIIRFDLSNAISWLGEGQLHLVRSIFPPPYFDPGYQILLGARLSDRGIVCIQSVGA
;
A
#
# COMPACT_ATOMS: atom_id res chain seq x y z
N MET A 1 -0.10 -26.82 16.88
CA MET A 1 -0.45 -25.61 16.10
C MET A 1 0.27 -25.72 14.78
N THR A 2 -0.40 -26.06 13.71
CA THR A 2 0.22 -26.15 12.39
C THR A 2 0.40 -24.73 11.87
N SER A 3 1.67 -24.26 11.82
CA SER A 3 2.02 -23.04 11.10
C SER A 3 1.60 -23.21 9.65
N CYS A 4 1.03 -22.19 9.04
CA CYS A 4 0.70 -22.24 7.63
C CYS A 4 2.05 -22.19 6.86
N PRO A 5 2.39 -23.20 6.04
CA PRO A 5 3.72 -23.28 5.40
C PRO A 5 4.02 -22.06 4.50
N ILE A 6 3.02 -21.32 4.06
CA ILE A 6 3.20 -20.12 3.23
C ILE A 6 3.72 -18.95 4.09
N THR A 7 3.29 -18.82 5.34
CA THR A 7 3.78 -17.74 6.21
C THR A 7 5.24 -17.92 6.60
N GLU A 8 5.76 -19.15 6.58
CA GLU A 8 7.18 -19.44 6.81
C GLU A 8 8.06 -19.04 5.61
N GLN A 9 7.47 -18.94 4.41
CA GLN A 9 8.18 -18.51 3.20
C GLN A 9 8.29 -16.99 3.07
N ILE A 10 7.49 -16.23 3.85
CA ILE A 10 7.58 -14.77 3.84
C ILE A 10 8.80 -14.34 4.61
N ASN A 11 9.65 -13.53 3.96
CA ASN A 11 10.73 -12.87 4.67
C ASN A 11 10.14 -12.03 5.83
N LYS A 12 10.66 -12.24 7.04
CA LYS A 12 10.18 -11.54 8.25
C LYS A 12 10.16 -10.01 8.08
N ASP A 13 11.11 -9.47 7.32
CA ASP A 13 11.20 -8.04 7.06
C ASP A 13 10.12 -7.55 6.07
N ALA A 14 9.56 -8.45 5.25
CA ALA A 14 8.45 -8.13 4.35
C ALA A 14 7.07 -8.26 5.00
N LEU A 15 7.00 -8.82 6.22
CA LEU A 15 5.73 -9.09 6.87
C LEU A 15 4.99 -7.79 7.23
N GLU A 16 5.68 -6.84 7.86
CA GLU A 16 5.07 -5.55 8.23
C GLU A 16 4.58 -4.77 6.99
N PRO A 17 5.40 -4.59 5.92
CA PRO A 17 4.95 -4.02 4.66
C PRO A 17 3.74 -4.74 4.06
N LEU A 18 3.75 -6.07 4.04
CA LEU A 18 2.64 -6.85 3.52
C LEU A 18 1.36 -6.63 4.32
N LEU A 19 1.43 -6.64 5.65
CA LEU A 19 0.29 -6.40 6.52
C LEU A 19 -0.30 -5.01 6.32
N GLN A 20 0.55 -3.98 6.14
CA GLN A 20 0.08 -2.64 5.79
C GLN A 20 -0.73 -2.67 4.50
N HIS A 21 -0.21 -3.30 3.47
CA HIS A 21 -0.86 -3.36 2.17
C HIS A 21 -2.23 -4.06 2.23
N TYR A 22 -2.45 -4.89 3.24
CA TYR A 22 -3.75 -5.52 3.55
C TYR A 22 -4.55 -4.77 4.63
N GLY A 23 -4.19 -3.52 4.94
CA GLY A 23 -5.00 -2.60 5.74
C GLY A 23 -4.63 -2.49 7.22
N ILE A 24 -3.47 -3.00 7.63
CA ILE A 24 -2.96 -2.78 8.98
C ILE A 24 -2.12 -1.50 8.98
N SER A 25 -2.46 -0.53 9.82
CA SER A 25 -1.70 0.71 9.93
C SER A 25 -0.30 0.46 10.48
N THR A 26 0.70 0.92 9.75
CA THR A 26 2.12 0.87 10.14
C THR A 26 2.80 2.22 9.89
N THR A 27 4.13 2.25 9.90
CA THR A 27 4.92 3.47 9.59
C THR A 27 5.29 3.59 8.11
N TRP A 28 4.90 2.65 7.28
CA TRP A 28 5.18 2.67 5.85
C TRP A 28 4.19 3.55 5.09
N ILE A 29 4.59 3.99 3.91
CA ILE A 29 3.70 4.64 2.93
C ILE A 29 3.54 3.71 1.74
N ASP A 30 2.30 3.51 1.30
CA ASP A 30 2.02 2.84 0.03
C ASP A 30 2.40 3.76 -1.12
N VAL A 31 3.20 3.25 -2.03
CA VAL A 31 3.60 3.91 -3.28
C VAL A 31 3.44 2.94 -4.44
N VAL A 32 3.36 3.46 -5.65
CA VAL A 32 3.17 2.66 -6.85
C VAL A 32 4.14 3.10 -7.95
N ASP A 33 4.60 2.17 -8.77
CA ASP A 33 5.46 2.43 -9.92
C ASP A 33 4.69 2.47 -11.25
N ASN A 34 3.37 2.59 -11.17
CA ASN A 34 2.48 2.61 -12.32
C ASN A 34 1.60 3.87 -12.31
N ALA A 35 1.75 4.70 -13.32
CA ALA A 35 1.02 5.97 -13.43
C ALA A 35 -0.50 5.78 -13.51
N TRP A 36 -0.99 4.69 -14.14
CA TRP A 36 -2.41 4.39 -14.22
C TRP A 36 -3.00 3.99 -12.89
N ILE A 37 -2.27 3.24 -12.09
CA ILE A 37 -2.67 2.89 -10.72
C ILE A 37 -2.66 4.15 -9.83
N ALA A 38 -1.63 4.99 -9.94
CA ALA A 38 -1.58 6.28 -9.23
C ALA A 38 -2.80 7.16 -9.60
N LEU A 39 -3.14 7.23 -10.89
CA LEU A 39 -4.29 7.96 -11.39
C LEU A 39 -5.60 7.37 -10.84
N TRP A 40 -5.72 6.04 -10.81
CA TRP A 40 -6.89 5.38 -10.23
C TRP A 40 -7.10 5.81 -8.77
N PHE A 41 -6.06 5.76 -7.94
CA PHE A 41 -6.15 6.20 -6.54
C PHE A 41 -6.51 7.69 -6.42
N ALA A 42 -5.95 8.54 -7.29
CA ALA A 42 -6.27 9.96 -7.29
C ALA A 42 -7.73 10.26 -7.68
N LEU A 43 -8.35 9.39 -8.49
CA LEU A 43 -9.73 9.53 -8.95
C LEU A 43 -10.77 8.88 -8.04
N HIS A 44 -10.34 8.19 -6.99
CA HIS A 44 -11.25 7.56 -6.05
C HIS A 44 -11.08 8.13 -4.64
N THR A 45 -12.17 8.14 -3.90
CA THR A 45 -12.17 8.50 -2.48
C THR A 45 -12.38 7.23 -1.66
N ALA A 46 -11.50 7.01 -0.71
CA ALA A 46 -11.66 5.92 0.25
C ALA A 46 -12.61 6.37 1.36
N ASN A 47 -13.70 5.66 1.52
CA ASN A 47 -14.68 5.87 2.58
C ASN A 47 -14.67 4.67 3.54
N THR A 48 -14.83 4.93 4.83
CA THR A 48 -14.88 3.89 5.83
C THR A 48 -16.29 3.71 6.34
N ALA A 49 -16.67 2.46 6.61
CA ALA A 49 -18.00 2.11 7.11
C ALA A 49 -17.92 1.01 8.18
N GLY A 50 -19.03 0.84 8.90
CA GLY A 50 -19.18 -0.18 9.91
C GLY A 50 -18.52 0.14 11.26
N PRO A 51 -18.72 -0.73 12.27
CA PRO A 51 -18.12 -0.55 13.59
C PRO A 51 -16.58 -0.51 13.49
N ASN A 52 -15.98 0.50 14.15
CA ASN A 52 -14.52 0.72 14.14
C ASN A 52 -13.90 0.90 12.75
N ASN A 53 -14.67 1.42 11.77
CA ASN A 53 -14.19 1.63 10.40
C ASN A 53 -13.58 0.38 9.75
N LYS A 54 -14.18 -0.78 9.97
CA LYS A 54 -13.67 -2.08 9.51
C LYS A 54 -13.74 -2.26 8.00
N PHE A 55 -14.63 -1.54 7.33
CA PHE A 55 -14.84 -1.66 5.89
C PHE A 55 -14.36 -0.39 5.21
N ILE A 56 -13.58 -0.56 4.14
CA ILE A 56 -13.22 0.52 3.23
C ILE A 56 -13.93 0.24 1.92
N HIS A 57 -14.58 1.25 1.35
CA HIS A 57 -15.04 1.24 -0.02
C HIS A 57 -14.50 2.45 -0.75
N PHE A 58 -14.37 2.31 -2.05
CA PHE A 58 -13.85 3.35 -2.92
C PHE A 58 -14.95 3.82 -3.85
N ASP A 59 -15.23 5.11 -3.79
CA ASP A 59 -16.16 5.77 -4.70
C ASP A 59 -15.38 6.65 -5.67
N ARG A 60 -15.80 6.63 -6.93
CA ARG A 60 -15.27 7.56 -7.91
C ARG A 60 -15.59 8.98 -7.47
N ARG A 61 -14.62 9.88 -7.55
CA ARG A 61 -14.82 11.28 -7.20
C ARG A 61 -15.87 11.90 -8.10
N GLU A 62 -16.87 12.56 -7.50
CA GLU A 62 -17.81 13.38 -8.23
C GLU A 62 -17.16 14.71 -8.58
N LEU A 63 -17.34 15.13 -9.83
CA LEU A 63 -16.87 16.42 -10.31
C LEU A 63 -17.92 17.48 -10.00
N SER A 64 -17.93 17.97 -8.78
CA SER A 64 -18.82 19.07 -8.37
C SER A 64 -17.99 20.34 -8.16
N GLY A 65 -18.09 21.28 -9.11
CA GLY A 65 -17.47 22.60 -8.97
C GLY A 65 -16.48 22.97 -10.07
N ALA A 66 -16.13 24.25 -10.09
CA ALA A 66 -15.41 24.87 -11.22
C ALA A 66 -13.94 24.43 -11.38
N GLU A 67 -13.30 23.88 -10.36
CA GLU A 67 -11.90 23.46 -10.44
C GLU A 67 -11.64 22.25 -9.54
N SER A 68 -11.65 21.07 -10.14
CA SER A 68 -11.30 19.83 -9.43
C SER A 68 -9.97 19.32 -9.94
N PHE A 69 -8.93 19.41 -9.12
CA PHE A 69 -7.60 18.91 -9.44
C PHE A 69 -7.25 17.66 -8.64
N GLY A 70 -6.56 16.73 -9.31
CA GLY A 70 -5.84 15.64 -8.70
C GLY A 70 -4.34 15.93 -8.68
N TYR A 71 -3.63 15.22 -7.78
CA TYR A 71 -2.19 15.35 -7.63
C TYR A 71 -1.55 13.98 -7.57
N ILE A 72 -0.48 13.79 -8.33
CA ILE A 72 0.44 12.65 -8.17
C ILE A 72 1.73 13.20 -7.59
N ILE A 73 2.11 12.70 -6.43
CA ILE A 73 3.33 13.07 -5.74
C ILE A 73 4.44 12.10 -6.14
N LEU A 74 5.52 12.63 -6.68
CA LEU A 74 6.70 11.86 -7.05
C LEU A 74 7.66 11.80 -5.86
N ILE A 75 7.96 10.58 -5.42
CA ILE A 75 8.87 10.33 -4.29
C ILE A 75 10.21 9.82 -4.82
N ARG A 76 11.28 10.41 -4.34
CA ARG A 76 12.65 10.00 -4.63
C ARG A 76 13.15 9.10 -3.51
N THR A 77 13.72 7.96 -3.88
CA THR A 77 14.53 7.13 -2.99
C THR A 77 15.98 7.59 -3.06
N ASP A 78 16.74 7.44 -1.98
CA ASP A 78 18.18 7.65 -1.95
C ASP A 78 18.94 6.32 -2.14
N ALA A 79 18.36 5.42 -2.95
CA ALA A 79 18.93 4.12 -3.20
C ALA A 79 20.39 4.26 -3.66
N SER A 80 21.30 3.67 -2.90
CA SER A 80 22.67 3.47 -3.36
C SER A 80 22.66 2.32 -4.37
N ASP A 81 23.62 2.29 -5.32
CA ASP A 81 23.78 1.18 -6.28
C ASP A 81 24.01 -0.19 -5.63
N LYS A 82 24.15 -0.24 -4.32
CA LYS A 82 24.19 -1.47 -3.54
C LYS A 82 22.78 -2.03 -3.40
N ARG A 83 22.34 -2.77 -4.42
CA ARG A 83 21.11 -3.57 -4.30
C ARG A 83 21.20 -4.44 -3.05
N SER A 84 20.16 -4.37 -2.23
CA SER A 84 20.02 -5.31 -1.12
C SER A 84 20.19 -6.74 -1.65
N LYS A 85 20.87 -7.61 -0.90
CA LYS A 85 20.90 -9.05 -1.19
C LYS A 85 19.52 -9.71 -1.05
N LYS A 86 18.54 -8.99 -0.50
CA LYS A 86 17.17 -9.47 -0.31
C LYS A 86 16.32 -9.07 -1.51
N LYS A 87 15.68 -10.07 -2.13
CA LYS A 87 14.80 -9.87 -3.27
C LYS A 87 13.66 -8.91 -2.90
N GLY A 88 13.38 -7.94 -3.76
CA GLY A 88 12.33 -6.95 -3.56
C GLY A 88 12.66 -5.82 -2.58
N PHE A 89 13.87 -5.79 -1.98
CA PHE A 89 14.29 -4.73 -1.07
C PHE A 89 15.29 -3.79 -1.74
N ILE A 90 15.00 -2.51 -1.71
CA ILE A 90 15.86 -1.43 -2.19
C ILE A 90 16.23 -0.59 -0.97
N LEU A 91 17.49 -0.67 -0.55
CA LEU A 91 17.99 0.05 0.62
C LEU A 91 18.79 1.27 0.17
N GLY A 92 18.40 2.43 0.65
CA GLY A 92 19.15 3.67 0.57
C GLY A 92 19.92 3.94 1.86
N ILE A 93 20.50 5.13 1.96
CA ILE A 93 21.18 5.61 3.17
C ILE A 93 20.13 5.92 4.26
N LYS A 94 19.06 6.59 3.88
CA LYS A 94 17.98 7.03 4.77
C LYS A 94 16.62 6.44 4.42
N THR A 95 16.50 5.73 3.31
CA THR A 95 15.23 5.21 2.81
C THR A 95 15.26 3.71 2.61
N GLU A 96 14.13 3.09 2.77
CA GLU A 96 13.90 1.70 2.45
C GLU A 96 12.63 1.60 1.60
N THR A 97 12.74 0.90 0.48
CA THR A 97 11.61 0.58 -0.39
C THR A 97 11.49 -0.92 -0.51
N VAL A 98 10.28 -1.43 -0.43
CA VAL A 98 9.99 -2.85 -0.57
C VAL A 98 9.01 -3.02 -1.73
N ASP A 99 9.43 -3.72 -2.78
CA ASP A 99 8.56 -4.20 -3.83
C ASP A 99 7.90 -5.51 -3.39
N LEU A 100 6.64 -5.44 -2.99
CA LEU A 100 5.92 -6.58 -2.48
C LEU A 100 5.69 -7.68 -3.53
N ARG A 101 5.71 -7.35 -4.81
CA ARG A 101 5.57 -8.32 -5.91
C ARG A 101 6.76 -9.29 -5.95
N GLU A 102 7.93 -8.80 -5.53
CA GLU A 102 9.16 -9.58 -5.48
C GLU A 102 9.47 -10.13 -4.07
N ALA A 103 9.11 -9.38 -3.03
CA ALA A 103 9.44 -9.69 -1.65
C ALA A 103 8.52 -10.72 -1.02
N THR A 104 7.34 -10.96 -1.60
CA THR A 104 6.32 -11.86 -1.08
C THR A 104 5.94 -12.95 -2.08
N PRO A 105 5.38 -14.08 -1.62
CA PRO A 105 4.85 -15.11 -2.52
C PRO A 105 3.74 -14.58 -3.42
N SER A 106 3.68 -15.05 -4.67
CA SER A 106 2.72 -14.61 -5.68
C SER A 106 1.25 -14.94 -5.38
N VAL A 107 0.98 -15.70 -4.33
CA VAL A 107 -0.39 -15.95 -3.84
C VAL A 107 -1.05 -14.70 -3.25
N PHE A 108 -0.26 -13.68 -2.90
CA PHE A 108 -0.74 -12.37 -2.50
C PHE A 108 -0.98 -11.53 -3.75
N LEU A 109 -2.22 -11.50 -4.23
CA LEU A 109 -2.54 -10.87 -5.51
C LEU A 109 -2.63 -9.34 -5.44
N ARG A 110 -3.01 -8.79 -4.31
CA ARG A 110 -3.16 -7.33 -4.15
C ARG A 110 -1.89 -6.55 -4.49
N PRO A 111 -0.67 -6.94 -4.04
CA PRO A 111 0.56 -6.30 -4.47
C PRO A 111 0.76 -6.23 -5.98
N HIS A 112 0.41 -7.30 -6.68
CA HIS A 112 0.51 -7.35 -8.15
C HIS A 112 -0.54 -6.45 -8.81
N ALA A 113 -1.79 -6.49 -8.33
CA ALA A 113 -2.89 -5.68 -8.87
C ALA A 113 -2.65 -4.18 -8.71
N GLN A 114 -2.04 -3.77 -7.62
CA GLN A 114 -1.79 -2.37 -7.28
C GLN A 114 -0.39 -1.87 -7.65
N HIS A 115 0.47 -2.72 -8.23
CA HIS A 115 1.89 -2.37 -8.39
C HIS A 115 2.51 -1.89 -7.06
N GLY A 116 2.22 -2.64 -5.99
CA GLY A 116 2.42 -2.21 -4.62
C GLY A 116 3.88 -2.21 -4.18
N LEU A 117 4.36 -1.02 -3.87
CA LEU A 117 5.62 -0.81 -3.18
C LEU A 117 5.36 -0.11 -1.86
N LEU A 118 6.18 -0.39 -0.87
CA LEU A 118 6.15 0.30 0.42
C LEU A 118 7.43 1.11 0.55
N PHE A 119 7.29 2.32 1.03
CA PHE A 119 8.38 3.27 1.25
C PHE A 119 8.39 3.73 2.70
N ARG A 120 9.58 3.83 3.28
CA ARG A 120 9.77 4.51 4.57
C ARG A 120 11.12 5.20 4.65
N GLU A 121 11.20 6.19 5.52
CA GLU A 121 12.46 6.76 5.96
C GLU A 121 13.04 5.90 7.11
N CYS A 122 14.30 5.48 6.97
CA CYS A 122 15.02 4.79 8.02
C CYS A 122 15.66 5.84 8.94
N GLY A 123 14.97 6.22 10.01
CA GLY A 123 15.53 7.12 11.02
C GLY A 123 16.63 6.44 11.82
N VAL A 124 17.76 7.12 12.00
CA VAL A 124 18.76 6.75 12.99
C VAL A 124 18.10 6.87 14.37
N GLY A 125 17.84 5.76 15.04
CA GLY A 125 17.33 5.73 16.43
C GLY A 125 15.90 5.23 16.64
N GLN A 126 15.16 4.80 15.63
CA GLN A 126 13.79 4.29 15.81
C GLN A 126 13.70 2.90 16.48
N ARG A 127 14.80 2.20 16.67
CA ARG A 127 14.81 0.83 17.22
C ARG A 127 15.02 0.71 18.73
N GLU A 128 15.40 1.75 19.44
CA GLU A 128 15.89 1.57 20.83
C GLU A 128 15.19 2.31 21.96
N THR A 129 14.35 3.25 21.71
CA THR A 129 13.79 4.04 22.83
C THR A 129 12.28 4.20 22.71
N GLY A 130 11.45 3.38 23.19
CA GLY A 130 9.98 3.47 23.27
C GLY A 130 9.34 4.88 23.42
N GLN A 131 9.98 5.90 22.90
CA GLN A 131 9.45 7.25 22.77
C GLN A 131 8.48 7.30 21.61
N ALA A 132 7.32 7.90 21.86
CA ALA A 132 6.30 8.17 20.84
C ALA A 132 6.97 8.74 19.58
N SER A 133 7.02 7.94 18.53
CA SER A 133 7.72 8.27 17.31
C SER A 133 7.12 9.54 16.70
N ARG A 134 7.97 10.56 16.54
CA ARG A 134 7.65 11.72 15.71
C ARG A 134 7.10 11.21 14.38
N LYS A 135 5.96 11.73 13.95
CA LYS A 135 5.41 11.38 12.64
C LYS A 135 6.51 11.61 11.59
N PRO A 136 6.82 10.62 10.76
CA PRO A 136 7.88 10.77 9.76
C PRO A 136 7.51 11.92 8.82
N ASP A 137 8.49 12.77 8.53
CA ASP A 137 8.35 13.87 7.57
C ASP A 137 8.95 13.44 6.23
N TYR A 138 8.09 13.13 5.28
CA TYR A 138 8.51 12.69 3.95
C TYR A 138 8.71 13.84 2.95
N SER A 139 8.58 15.10 3.38
CA SER A 139 8.68 16.27 2.51
C SER A 139 10.02 16.35 1.77
N SER A 140 11.10 15.94 2.42
CA SER A 140 12.46 15.92 1.83
C SER A 140 12.63 14.92 0.68
N HIS A 141 11.72 13.95 0.58
CA HIS A 141 11.74 12.92 -0.47
C HIS A 141 10.85 13.26 -1.64
N ILE A 142 10.05 14.33 -1.57
CA ILE A 142 9.23 14.78 -2.69
C ILE A 142 10.13 15.45 -3.72
N CYS A 143 10.20 14.88 -4.92
CA CYS A 143 10.98 15.42 -6.03
C CYS A 143 10.14 16.08 -7.12
N GLY A 144 8.83 15.93 -7.06
CA GLY A 144 7.91 16.57 -7.99
C GLY A 144 6.45 16.31 -7.63
N ILE A 145 5.59 17.18 -8.15
CA ILE A 145 4.14 17.05 -8.03
C ILE A 145 3.54 17.29 -9.41
N ILE A 146 2.76 16.34 -9.88
CA ILE A 146 2.00 16.45 -11.12
C ILE A 146 0.57 16.82 -10.74
N ARG A 147 0.13 18.02 -11.13
CA ARG A 147 -1.26 18.45 -11.02
C ARG A 147 -1.96 18.18 -12.35
N PHE A 148 -3.15 17.64 -12.30
CA PHE A 148 -3.98 17.39 -13.46
C PHE A 148 -5.45 17.69 -13.16
N ASP A 149 -6.21 17.98 -14.21
CA ASP A 149 -7.64 18.15 -14.14
C ASP A 149 -8.33 16.79 -13.98
N LEU A 150 -9.23 16.68 -13.01
CA LEU A 150 -9.92 15.41 -12.72
C LEU A 150 -10.86 14.97 -13.83
N SER A 151 -11.50 15.91 -14.55
CA SER A 151 -12.40 15.58 -15.64
C SER A 151 -11.67 14.92 -16.81
N ASN A 152 -10.51 15.48 -17.16
CA ASN A 152 -9.63 14.90 -18.18
C ASN A 152 -9.10 13.55 -17.73
N ALA A 153 -8.69 13.44 -16.47
CA ALA A 153 -8.15 12.21 -15.92
C ALA A 153 -9.18 11.07 -15.87
N ILE A 154 -10.44 11.38 -15.58
CA ILE A 154 -11.54 10.41 -15.68
C ILE A 154 -11.69 9.90 -17.12
N SER A 155 -11.60 10.80 -18.09
CA SER A 155 -11.66 10.45 -19.51
C SER A 155 -10.46 9.57 -19.93
N TRP A 156 -9.26 9.85 -19.42
CA TRP A 156 -8.06 9.05 -19.71
C TRP A 156 -8.14 7.65 -19.10
N LEU A 157 -8.64 7.53 -17.87
CA LEU A 157 -8.79 6.24 -17.21
C LEU A 157 -9.86 5.37 -17.90
N GLY A 158 -10.93 6.02 -18.43
CA GLY A 158 -12.03 5.34 -19.10
C GLY A 158 -12.94 4.55 -18.15
N GLU A 159 -13.70 3.62 -18.74
CA GLU A 159 -14.67 2.74 -18.05
C GLU A 159 -14.37 1.28 -18.38
N GLY A 160 -13.22 0.77 -17.97
CA GLY A 160 -12.84 -0.60 -18.24
C GLY A 160 -12.93 -1.52 -17.03
N GLN A 161 -13.00 -2.82 -17.27
CA GLN A 161 -12.98 -3.85 -16.23
C GLN A 161 -11.73 -3.76 -15.34
N LEU A 162 -10.60 -3.32 -15.88
CA LEU A 162 -9.34 -3.16 -15.14
C LEU A 162 -9.38 -2.04 -14.11
N HIS A 163 -10.40 -1.17 -14.17
CA HIS A 163 -10.54 -0.02 -13.28
C HIS A 163 -11.58 -0.26 -12.17
N LEU A 164 -12.16 -1.43 -12.12
CA LEU A 164 -13.05 -1.79 -11.03
C LEU A 164 -12.30 -1.96 -9.72
N VAL A 165 -12.94 -1.59 -8.62
CA VAL A 165 -12.37 -1.75 -7.26
C VAL A 165 -11.85 -3.19 -7.07
N ARG A 166 -12.61 -4.20 -7.46
CA ARG A 166 -12.21 -5.62 -7.34
C ARG A 166 -10.97 -6.01 -8.15
N SER A 167 -10.62 -5.25 -9.18
CA SER A 167 -9.40 -5.49 -9.97
C SER A 167 -8.17 -4.92 -9.27
N ILE A 168 -8.33 -3.82 -8.54
CA ILE A 168 -7.26 -3.17 -7.77
C ILE A 168 -7.17 -3.78 -6.35
N PHE A 169 -8.31 -4.15 -5.79
CA PHE A 169 -8.43 -4.79 -4.48
C PHE A 169 -9.07 -6.17 -4.63
N PRO A 170 -8.32 -7.20 -5.09
CA PRO A 170 -8.86 -8.55 -5.21
C PRO A 170 -9.49 -9.01 -3.89
N PRO A 171 -10.76 -9.41 -3.90
CA PRO A 171 -11.42 -9.89 -2.69
C PRO A 171 -10.87 -11.25 -2.25
N PRO A 172 -11.11 -11.66 -0.98
CA PRO A 172 -10.49 -12.88 -0.43
C PRO A 172 -10.75 -14.15 -1.25
N TYR A 173 -11.88 -14.24 -1.95
CA TYR A 173 -12.18 -15.42 -2.76
C TYR A 173 -11.36 -15.50 -4.07
N PHE A 174 -10.70 -14.42 -4.48
CA PHE A 174 -9.75 -14.39 -5.58
C PHE A 174 -8.29 -14.29 -5.12
N ASP A 175 -8.04 -13.79 -3.91
CA ASP A 175 -6.71 -13.60 -3.35
C ASP A 175 -6.45 -14.63 -2.23
N PRO A 176 -5.79 -15.76 -2.55
CA PRO A 176 -5.50 -16.79 -1.56
C PRO A 176 -4.62 -16.28 -0.40
N GLY A 177 -3.71 -15.34 -0.68
CA GLY A 177 -2.90 -14.71 0.35
C GLY A 177 -3.75 -13.92 1.34
N TYR A 178 -4.76 -13.22 0.84
CA TYR A 178 -5.72 -12.52 1.71
C TYR A 178 -6.53 -13.49 2.58
N GLN A 179 -6.99 -14.61 2.01
CA GLN A 179 -7.67 -15.65 2.80
C GLN A 179 -6.80 -16.17 3.93
N ILE A 180 -5.51 -16.38 3.67
CA ILE A 180 -4.55 -16.85 4.69
C ILE A 180 -4.43 -15.81 5.80
N LEU A 181 -4.30 -14.52 5.47
CA LEU A 181 -4.22 -13.45 6.46
C LEU A 181 -5.49 -13.34 7.31
N LEU A 182 -6.66 -13.46 6.71
CA LEU A 182 -7.94 -13.45 7.44
C LEU A 182 -8.11 -14.66 8.35
N GLY A 183 -7.57 -15.82 7.97
CA GLY A 183 -7.58 -17.04 8.77
C GLY A 183 -6.51 -17.09 9.86
N ALA A 184 -5.51 -16.23 9.79
CA ALA A 184 -4.46 -16.17 10.81
C ALA A 184 -5.06 -15.67 12.13
N ARG A 185 -4.94 -16.48 13.18
CA ARG A 185 -5.25 -16.04 14.56
C ARG A 185 -4.17 -15.05 14.96
N LEU A 186 -4.49 -13.77 14.88
CA LEU A 186 -3.68 -12.73 15.49
C LEU A 186 -3.74 -12.94 17.00
N SER A 187 -2.59 -13.12 17.64
CA SER A 187 -2.50 -13.35 19.08
C SER A 187 -3.16 -12.19 19.83
N ASP A 188 -3.79 -12.48 20.98
CA ASP A 188 -4.61 -11.58 21.82
C ASP A 188 -3.93 -10.28 22.30
N ARG A 189 -2.79 -9.92 21.78
CA ARG A 189 -1.99 -8.74 22.18
C ARG A 189 -2.08 -7.56 21.24
N GLY A 190 -3.26 -7.24 20.81
CA GLY A 190 -3.48 -6.02 20.04
C GLY A 190 -4.66 -6.19 19.09
N ILE A 191 -5.55 -5.22 19.09
CA ILE A 191 -6.67 -5.15 18.16
C ILE A 191 -6.07 -4.82 16.79
N VAL A 192 -5.69 -5.83 16.05
CA VAL A 192 -5.30 -5.66 14.66
C VAL A 192 -6.55 -5.81 13.82
N CYS A 193 -7.04 -4.70 13.34
CA CYS A 193 -8.20 -4.66 12.46
C CYS A 193 -7.69 -4.70 11.01
N ILE A 194 -7.78 -5.87 10.37
CA ILE A 194 -7.62 -5.95 8.92
C ILE A 194 -8.87 -5.29 8.32
N GLN A 195 -8.66 -4.22 7.58
CA GLN A 195 -9.75 -3.54 6.90
C GLN A 195 -10.17 -4.34 5.68
N SER A 196 -11.44 -4.74 5.64
CA SER A 196 -12.01 -5.35 4.44
C SER A 196 -12.38 -4.27 3.44
N VAL A 197 -11.90 -4.40 2.21
CA VAL A 197 -12.33 -3.55 1.11
C VAL A 197 -13.59 -4.17 0.53
N GLY A 198 -14.70 -3.44 0.62
CA GLY A 198 -15.95 -3.80 -0.03
C GLY A 198 -15.85 -3.67 -1.54
N ALA A 199 -16.39 -4.64 -2.26
CA ALA A 199 -16.53 -4.62 -3.71
C ALA A 199 -17.90 -4.04 -4.09
#